data_e97522b01d2b71de894b4bd2fc2ff44d
#
_entry.id   e97522b01d2b71de894b4bd2fc2ff44d
#
_cell.length_a   1.000
_cell.length_b   1.000
_cell.length_c   1.000
_cell.angle_alpha   90.00
_cell.angle_beta   90.00
_cell.angle_gamma   90.00
#
_symmetry.space_group_name_H-M   'P 1'
#
loop_
_entity.id
_entity.type
_entity.pdbx_description
1 polymer ?
#
loop_
_entity_poly.entity_id
_entity_poly.type
_entity_poly.pdbx_seq_one_letter_code
_entity_poly.pdbx_strand_id
1 'polypeptide(L)'
;MKKNEELREIRFTPGYAKYAEGSVLVEFGETKVICTASFEDKVPPFLKNTGTGWVSAEYAMLPRSTQIRKTRDSVRGKIDGRTHEIQRLIGRSLRSIIDLKALGEKTIWIDCDVIQADGGTRTASITGAYLALALACDKLKKEKLIRRFPIFDMVSAVSVGIVEDQYILDLCYEQDSSAHVDMNVVMTGQGDFVEIQSTGEERPFKLEQFNELLALAQEGCRQITQAQKEVLGEEILMQIYPPQSEVVKEKRVYDNSPYQNEEGQIEFVIASSNRHKIEEIQNILEKHNIRLLSLADVGLEGLEIEETGTTFEENAMIKAKRVMELSGKIALADDSGLVVDALDGEPGVYSARYAGEGCDDHRNNKLLKQNLMSVPFEERTARFVSVIALAFPDGREGLYKGICEGMIGFNEMGDHGFGYDPLFIPLGSDKTFAQLLPEEKNRMSHRARALKVMSKKLTEIL
;
A
#
# COMPACT_ATOMS: atom_id res chain seq x y z
N MET A 1 25.45 -22.57 -21.26
CA MET A 1 25.30 -21.93 -19.94
C MET A 1 24.67 -20.58 -20.15
N LYS A 2 23.60 -20.22 -19.38
CA LYS A 2 23.03 -18.85 -19.42
C LYS A 2 24.09 -17.86 -18.90
N LYS A 3 24.02 -16.61 -19.36
CA LYS A 3 24.81 -15.53 -18.75
C LYS A 3 24.21 -15.18 -17.39
N ASN A 4 25.00 -14.56 -16.51
CA ASN A 4 24.59 -14.23 -15.15
C ASN A 4 23.37 -13.28 -15.09
N GLU A 5 23.22 -12.44 -16.11
CA GLU A 5 22.13 -11.45 -16.23
C GLU A 5 20.93 -11.96 -17.05
N GLU A 6 20.91 -13.22 -17.45
CA GLU A 6 19.84 -13.84 -18.23
C GLU A 6 18.91 -14.67 -17.33
N LEU A 7 17.61 -14.68 -17.63
CA LEU A 7 16.67 -15.64 -17.04
C LEU A 7 16.94 -17.04 -17.59
N ARG A 8 16.59 -18.07 -16.82
CA ARG A 8 16.43 -19.43 -17.37
C ARG A 8 15.30 -19.42 -18.39
N GLU A 9 15.20 -20.44 -19.22
CA GLU A 9 14.07 -20.57 -20.13
C GLU A 9 12.75 -20.57 -19.34
N ILE A 10 11.86 -19.65 -19.68
CA ILE A 10 10.55 -19.52 -19.05
C ILE A 10 9.49 -20.06 -20.00
N ARG A 11 8.65 -20.97 -19.49
CA ARG A 11 7.52 -21.50 -20.22
C ARG A 11 6.28 -21.53 -19.34
N PHE A 12 5.16 -21.09 -19.91
CA PHE A 12 3.84 -21.16 -19.28
C PHE A 12 2.93 -22.02 -20.18
N THR A 13 2.28 -23.04 -19.59
CA THR A 13 1.30 -23.88 -20.30
C THR A 13 -0.07 -23.68 -19.63
N PRO A 14 -0.93 -22.81 -20.15
CA PRO A 14 -2.26 -22.57 -19.60
C PRO A 14 -3.20 -23.77 -19.84
N GLY A 15 -4.25 -23.87 -19.02
CA GLY A 15 -5.27 -24.94 -19.15
C GLY A 15 -4.75 -26.33 -18.76
N TYR A 16 -3.71 -26.41 -17.94
CA TYR A 16 -3.05 -27.65 -17.59
C TYR A 16 -3.95 -28.59 -16.75
N ALA A 17 -4.75 -28.06 -15.83
CA ALA A 17 -5.70 -28.82 -15.02
C ALA A 17 -7.13 -28.58 -15.50
N LYS A 18 -7.83 -29.65 -15.87
CA LYS A 18 -9.15 -29.62 -16.50
C LYS A 18 -10.26 -28.97 -15.65
N TYR A 19 -10.24 -29.20 -14.35
CA TYR A 19 -11.37 -28.88 -13.48
C TYR A 19 -11.25 -27.53 -12.79
N ALA A 20 -10.06 -26.92 -12.75
CA ALA A 20 -9.85 -25.58 -12.19
C ALA A 20 -10.44 -24.50 -13.10
N GLU A 21 -10.91 -23.39 -12.53
CA GLU A 21 -11.37 -22.23 -13.28
C GLU A 21 -10.23 -21.57 -14.05
N GLY A 22 -9.01 -21.58 -13.46
CA GLY A 22 -7.77 -21.21 -14.13
C GLY A 22 -6.64 -22.14 -13.74
N SER A 23 -5.76 -22.49 -14.67
CA SER A 23 -4.60 -23.33 -14.35
C SER A 23 -3.44 -23.10 -15.31
N VAL A 24 -2.22 -23.23 -14.79
CA VAL A 24 -0.98 -23.07 -15.56
C VAL A 24 0.08 -24.01 -15.02
N LEU A 25 0.79 -24.70 -15.91
CA LEU A 25 2.10 -25.26 -15.59
C LEU A 25 3.15 -24.18 -15.85
N VAL A 26 3.94 -23.87 -14.85
CA VAL A 26 5.04 -22.90 -14.90
C VAL A 26 6.36 -23.64 -14.90
N GLU A 27 7.24 -23.27 -15.82
CA GLU A 27 8.59 -23.81 -15.90
C GLU A 27 9.60 -22.65 -15.93
N PHE A 28 10.51 -22.64 -14.95
CA PHE A 28 11.68 -21.74 -14.90
C PHE A 28 12.92 -22.64 -14.97
N GLY A 29 13.45 -22.85 -16.17
CA GLY A 29 14.42 -23.90 -16.41
C GLY A 29 13.89 -25.27 -15.98
N GLU A 30 14.57 -25.90 -15.03
CA GLU A 30 14.16 -27.20 -14.49
C GLU A 30 13.14 -27.09 -13.33
N THR A 31 12.87 -25.89 -12.81
CA THR A 31 11.81 -25.71 -11.79
C THR A 31 10.44 -25.76 -12.45
N LYS A 32 9.55 -26.63 -11.95
CA LYS A 32 8.20 -26.84 -12.48
C LYS A 32 7.17 -26.78 -11.37
N VAL A 33 6.14 -25.93 -11.55
CA VAL A 33 5.06 -25.73 -10.59
C VAL A 33 3.72 -25.76 -11.31
N ILE A 34 2.78 -26.58 -10.80
CA ILE A 34 1.38 -26.50 -11.23
C ILE A 34 0.69 -25.45 -10.35
N CYS A 35 0.10 -24.42 -10.96
CA CYS A 35 -0.69 -23.43 -10.28
C CYS A 35 -2.15 -23.55 -10.73
N THR A 36 -3.09 -23.67 -9.80
CA THR A 36 -4.52 -23.71 -10.09
C THR A 36 -5.26 -22.62 -9.31
N ALA A 37 -6.37 -22.15 -9.88
CA ALA A 37 -7.31 -21.24 -9.24
C ALA A 37 -8.69 -21.86 -9.26
N SER A 38 -9.28 -22.04 -8.08
CA SER A 38 -10.59 -22.65 -7.87
C SER A 38 -11.53 -21.65 -7.21
N PHE A 39 -12.76 -21.58 -7.71
CA PHE A 39 -13.79 -20.65 -7.27
C PHE A 39 -14.68 -21.29 -6.19
N GLU A 40 -15.01 -20.50 -5.17
CA GLU A 40 -15.97 -20.87 -4.13
C GLU A 40 -16.92 -19.70 -3.85
N ASP A 41 -18.24 -19.95 -3.95
CA ASP A 41 -19.28 -18.92 -3.73
C ASP A 41 -19.57 -18.71 -2.23
N LYS A 42 -18.49 -18.50 -1.46
CA LYS A 42 -18.54 -18.13 -0.05
C LYS A 42 -17.24 -17.47 0.36
N VAL A 43 -17.27 -16.73 1.45
CA VAL A 43 -16.09 -16.12 2.08
C VAL A 43 -15.82 -16.70 3.46
N PRO A 44 -14.58 -16.57 3.97
CA PRO A 44 -14.25 -16.88 5.35
C PRO A 44 -15.18 -16.15 6.34
N PRO A 45 -15.42 -16.70 7.55
CA PRO A 45 -16.37 -16.13 8.52
C PRO A 45 -16.15 -14.64 8.85
N PHE A 46 -14.89 -14.18 8.87
CA PHE A 46 -14.53 -12.80 9.18
C PHE A 46 -14.88 -11.79 8.07
N LEU A 47 -15.24 -12.26 6.87
CA LEU A 47 -15.64 -11.41 5.73
C LEU A 47 -17.13 -11.49 5.39
N LYS A 48 -17.91 -12.27 6.14
CA LYS A 48 -19.36 -12.35 5.91
C LYS A 48 -20.03 -10.99 6.11
N ASN A 49 -20.91 -10.63 5.19
CA ASN A 49 -21.67 -9.37 5.17
C ASN A 49 -20.78 -8.11 5.01
N THR A 50 -19.54 -8.24 4.52
CA THR A 50 -18.68 -7.09 4.21
C THR A 50 -18.74 -6.68 2.74
N GLY A 51 -19.35 -7.51 1.88
CA GLY A 51 -19.35 -7.31 0.43
C GLY A 51 -17.97 -7.51 -0.22
N THR A 52 -16.99 -8.05 0.53
CA THR A 52 -15.60 -8.21 0.09
C THR A 52 -15.25 -9.68 -0.10
N GLY A 53 -14.64 -10.01 -1.23
CA GLY A 53 -14.14 -11.35 -1.52
C GLY A 53 -12.76 -11.63 -0.91
N TRP A 54 -12.25 -12.81 -1.19
CA TRP A 54 -10.95 -13.24 -0.70
C TRP A 54 -10.15 -14.04 -1.74
N VAL A 55 -8.83 -13.92 -1.67
CA VAL A 55 -7.88 -14.79 -2.39
C VAL A 55 -7.01 -15.46 -1.33
N SER A 56 -7.11 -16.77 -1.26
CA SER A 56 -6.29 -17.64 -0.40
C SER A 56 -5.28 -18.39 -1.25
N ALA A 57 -4.12 -18.72 -0.70
CA ALA A 57 -3.11 -19.49 -1.40
C ALA A 57 -2.56 -20.63 -0.55
N GLU A 58 -2.41 -21.78 -1.17
CA GLU A 58 -1.70 -22.93 -0.65
C GLU A 58 -0.46 -23.23 -1.48
N TYR A 59 0.54 -23.80 -0.85
CA TYR A 59 1.80 -24.17 -1.48
C TYR A 59 2.24 -25.52 -0.94
N ALA A 60 2.61 -26.42 -1.83
CA ALA A 60 3.13 -27.72 -1.46
C ALA A 60 4.27 -28.17 -2.39
N MET A 61 5.13 -29.05 -1.88
CA MET A 61 6.14 -29.72 -2.68
C MET A 61 5.84 -31.20 -2.74
N LEU A 62 5.80 -31.78 -3.96
CA LEU A 62 5.67 -33.21 -4.10
C LEU A 62 6.89 -33.93 -3.46
N PRO A 63 6.70 -35.14 -2.91
CA PRO A 63 7.80 -35.84 -2.23
C PRO A 63 9.07 -36.01 -3.06
N ARG A 64 8.96 -36.17 -4.37
CA ARG A 64 10.09 -36.32 -5.31
C ARG A 64 10.31 -35.08 -6.19
N SER A 65 9.84 -33.93 -5.76
CA SER A 65 10.20 -32.67 -6.43
C SER A 65 11.66 -32.29 -6.22
N THR A 66 12.33 -32.87 -5.24
CA THR A 66 13.76 -32.67 -4.90
C THR A 66 14.55 -33.95 -5.05
N GLN A 67 15.88 -33.83 -5.14
CA GLN A 67 16.80 -35.01 -5.24
C GLN A 67 16.61 -35.97 -4.07
N ILE A 68 16.44 -35.46 -2.85
CA ILE A 68 16.13 -36.27 -1.67
C ILE A 68 14.64 -36.22 -1.43
N ARG A 69 14.01 -37.42 -1.27
CA ARG A 69 12.57 -37.51 -1.03
C ARG A 69 12.15 -36.78 0.27
N LYS A 70 11.24 -35.81 0.14
CA LYS A 70 10.59 -35.15 1.28
C LYS A 70 9.40 -35.96 1.79
N THR A 71 9.17 -35.91 3.11
CA THR A 71 7.95 -36.47 3.71
C THR A 71 6.78 -35.48 3.46
N ARG A 72 5.60 -35.99 3.11
CA ARG A 72 4.39 -35.14 2.96
C ARG A 72 4.03 -34.49 4.30
N ASP A 73 3.58 -33.25 4.27
CA ASP A 73 3.16 -32.53 5.47
C ASP A 73 1.98 -33.21 6.17
N SER A 74 1.07 -33.82 5.39
CA SER A 74 -0.03 -34.65 5.93
C SER A 74 0.43 -35.84 6.78
N VAL A 75 1.62 -36.39 6.49
CA VAL A 75 2.22 -37.49 7.28
C VAL A 75 2.94 -36.95 8.51
N ARG A 76 3.49 -35.73 8.43
CA ARG A 76 4.13 -35.04 9.58
C ARG A 76 3.13 -34.53 10.61
N GLY A 77 1.85 -34.40 10.25
CA GLY A 77 0.80 -33.87 11.13
C GLY A 77 0.88 -32.36 11.39
N LYS A 78 1.83 -31.66 10.76
CA LYS A 78 1.96 -30.19 10.77
C LYS A 78 2.58 -29.70 9.49
N ILE A 79 2.14 -28.50 9.06
CA ILE A 79 2.73 -27.78 7.94
C ILE A 79 4.05 -27.15 8.38
N ASP A 80 5.04 -27.19 7.51
CA ASP A 80 6.35 -26.58 7.74
C ASP A 80 6.24 -25.04 7.77
N GLY A 81 7.04 -24.39 8.61
CA GLY A 81 7.09 -22.92 8.72
C GLY A 81 7.40 -22.23 7.39
N ARG A 82 8.33 -22.79 6.59
CA ARG A 82 8.64 -22.29 5.24
C ARG A 82 7.45 -22.40 4.30
N THR A 83 6.70 -23.49 4.35
CA THR A 83 5.46 -23.67 3.56
C THR A 83 4.43 -22.59 3.91
N HIS A 84 4.19 -22.35 5.20
CA HIS A 84 3.28 -21.27 5.65
C HIS A 84 3.74 -19.87 5.22
N GLU A 85 5.04 -19.61 5.29
CA GLU A 85 5.61 -18.34 4.83
C GLU A 85 5.32 -18.11 3.34
N ILE A 86 5.60 -19.12 2.50
CA ILE A 86 5.38 -19.03 1.05
C ILE A 86 3.89 -18.89 0.71
N GLN A 87 3.00 -19.61 1.38
CA GLN A 87 1.54 -19.45 1.23
C GLN A 87 1.10 -18.01 1.50
N ARG A 88 1.59 -17.42 2.59
CA ARG A 88 1.29 -16.03 2.95
C ARG A 88 1.84 -15.03 1.93
N LEU A 89 3.05 -15.28 1.43
CA LEU A 89 3.70 -14.46 0.42
C LEU A 89 2.91 -14.48 -0.89
N ILE A 90 2.54 -15.65 -1.42
CA ILE A 90 1.72 -15.79 -2.63
C ILE A 90 0.38 -15.04 -2.44
N GLY A 91 -0.34 -15.34 -1.35
CA GLY A 91 -1.63 -14.71 -1.08
C GLY A 91 -1.54 -13.18 -0.99
N ARG A 92 -0.52 -12.63 -0.33
CA ARG A 92 -0.29 -11.18 -0.23
C ARG A 92 0.02 -10.57 -1.59
N SER A 93 0.89 -11.20 -2.38
CA SER A 93 1.26 -10.74 -3.72
C SER A 93 0.04 -10.65 -4.64
N LEU A 94 -0.84 -11.65 -4.62
CA LEU A 94 -2.05 -11.65 -5.43
C LEU A 94 -3.08 -10.61 -4.95
N ARG A 95 -3.22 -10.41 -3.64
CA ARG A 95 -4.14 -9.41 -3.10
C ARG A 95 -3.71 -7.97 -3.35
N SER A 96 -2.45 -7.73 -3.68
CA SER A 96 -1.96 -6.37 -4.01
C SER A 96 -2.43 -5.87 -5.38
N ILE A 97 -2.91 -6.76 -6.27
CA ILE A 97 -3.26 -6.43 -7.67
C ILE A 97 -4.73 -6.75 -8.00
N ILE A 98 -5.57 -7.02 -7.01
CA ILE A 98 -6.97 -7.39 -7.22
C ILE A 98 -7.91 -6.54 -6.35
N ASP A 99 -9.00 -6.04 -6.94
CA ASP A 99 -10.10 -5.40 -6.21
C ASP A 99 -11.01 -6.48 -5.61
N LEU A 100 -10.81 -6.78 -4.33
CA LEU A 100 -11.58 -7.77 -3.60
C LEU A 100 -13.07 -7.41 -3.47
N LYS A 101 -13.43 -6.12 -3.52
CA LYS A 101 -14.85 -5.69 -3.55
C LYS A 101 -15.50 -6.02 -4.89
N ALA A 102 -14.76 -5.92 -5.99
CA ALA A 102 -15.24 -6.32 -7.32
C ALA A 102 -15.50 -7.82 -7.42
N LEU A 103 -14.76 -8.63 -6.65
CA LEU A 103 -15.00 -10.07 -6.55
C LEU A 103 -16.32 -10.38 -5.81
N GLY A 104 -16.76 -9.51 -4.87
CA GLY A 104 -17.91 -9.75 -4.00
C GLY A 104 -17.61 -10.87 -2.99
N GLU A 105 -18.62 -11.30 -2.20
CA GLU A 105 -18.43 -12.33 -1.14
C GLU A 105 -18.13 -13.73 -1.71
N LYS A 106 -17.01 -13.86 -2.39
CA LYS A 106 -16.51 -15.07 -3.05
C LYS A 106 -15.04 -15.31 -2.70
N THR A 107 -14.62 -16.56 -2.71
CA THR A 107 -13.22 -16.92 -2.50
C THR A 107 -12.63 -17.55 -3.76
N ILE A 108 -11.42 -17.16 -4.10
CA ILE A 108 -10.60 -17.88 -5.05
C ILE A 108 -9.46 -18.54 -4.27
N TRP A 109 -9.40 -19.86 -4.36
CA TRP A 109 -8.33 -20.69 -3.81
C TRP A 109 -7.26 -20.87 -4.88
N ILE A 110 -6.04 -20.57 -4.51
CA ILE A 110 -4.86 -20.78 -5.35
C ILE A 110 -4.06 -21.93 -4.75
N ASP A 111 -3.84 -22.97 -5.54
CA ASP A 111 -2.99 -24.09 -5.16
C ASP A 111 -1.73 -24.08 -6.03
N CYS A 112 -0.55 -24.13 -5.39
CA CYS A 112 0.74 -24.17 -6.04
C CYS A 112 1.48 -25.45 -5.64
N ASP A 113 1.52 -26.44 -6.54
CA ASP A 113 2.17 -27.72 -6.34
C ASP A 113 3.49 -27.78 -7.11
N VAL A 114 4.61 -27.79 -6.37
CA VAL A 114 5.94 -27.97 -6.96
C VAL A 114 6.15 -29.42 -7.33
N ILE A 115 6.24 -29.70 -8.63
CA ILE A 115 6.49 -31.05 -9.15
C ILE A 115 7.97 -31.33 -9.36
N GLN A 116 8.76 -30.27 -9.64
CA GLN A 116 10.22 -30.34 -9.74
C GLN A 116 10.82 -29.04 -9.24
N ALA A 117 11.83 -29.11 -8.37
CA ALA A 117 12.46 -27.95 -7.74
C ALA A 117 13.93 -27.85 -8.15
N ASP A 118 14.30 -26.73 -8.75
CA ASP A 118 15.66 -26.35 -9.10
C ASP A 118 15.88 -24.84 -8.88
N GLY A 119 15.72 -24.38 -7.62
CA GLY A 119 15.77 -22.96 -7.26
C GLY A 119 14.53 -22.17 -7.69
N GLY A 120 14.24 -21.07 -7.01
CA GLY A 120 13.17 -20.13 -7.37
C GLY A 120 11.74 -20.68 -7.31
N THR A 121 11.45 -21.70 -6.50
CA THR A 121 10.10 -22.31 -6.45
C THR A 121 9.03 -21.31 -5.97
N ARG A 122 9.36 -20.43 -5.02
CA ARG A 122 8.43 -19.39 -4.53
C ARG A 122 8.12 -18.34 -5.59
N THR A 123 9.12 -17.91 -6.35
CA THR A 123 8.96 -16.88 -7.41
C THR A 123 8.21 -17.44 -8.61
N ALA A 124 8.48 -18.69 -9.02
CA ALA A 124 7.71 -19.41 -10.03
C ALA A 124 6.24 -19.60 -9.58
N SER A 125 6.01 -19.94 -8.30
CA SER A 125 4.65 -20.08 -7.75
C SER A 125 3.87 -18.77 -7.78
N ILE A 126 4.45 -17.63 -7.38
CA ILE A 126 3.79 -16.30 -7.43
C ILE A 126 3.43 -15.96 -8.87
N THR A 127 4.37 -16.11 -9.79
CA THR A 127 4.21 -15.79 -11.21
C THR A 127 3.13 -16.64 -11.88
N GLY A 128 3.09 -17.93 -11.57
CA GLY A 128 2.08 -18.85 -12.10
C GLY A 128 0.72 -18.70 -11.43
N ALA A 129 0.70 -18.49 -10.12
CA ALA A 129 -0.52 -18.20 -9.37
C ALA A 129 -1.27 -16.98 -9.92
N TYR A 130 -0.53 -15.94 -10.31
CA TYR A 130 -1.11 -14.78 -10.99
C TYR A 130 -1.78 -15.16 -12.31
N LEU A 131 -1.10 -15.93 -13.16
CA LEU A 131 -1.68 -16.38 -14.44
C LEU A 131 -2.94 -17.23 -14.22
N ALA A 132 -2.89 -18.18 -13.27
CA ALA A 132 -4.06 -18.99 -12.93
C ALA A 132 -5.24 -18.13 -12.43
N LEU A 133 -4.95 -17.14 -11.57
CA LEU A 133 -5.94 -16.18 -11.07
C LEU A 133 -6.56 -15.37 -12.19
N ALA A 134 -5.75 -14.83 -13.11
CA ALA A 134 -6.23 -14.01 -14.23
C ALA A 134 -7.15 -14.82 -15.17
N LEU A 135 -6.75 -16.05 -15.50
CA LEU A 135 -7.57 -16.96 -16.32
C LEU A 135 -8.88 -17.33 -15.62
N ALA A 136 -8.84 -17.58 -14.31
CA ALA A 136 -10.06 -17.86 -13.54
C ALA A 136 -10.99 -16.65 -13.52
N CYS A 137 -10.49 -15.44 -13.26
CA CYS A 137 -11.30 -14.22 -13.27
C CYS A 137 -11.94 -13.95 -14.63
N ASP A 138 -11.24 -14.22 -15.73
CA ASP A 138 -11.80 -14.10 -17.09
C ASP A 138 -12.94 -15.09 -17.31
N LYS A 139 -12.75 -16.36 -16.94
CA LYS A 139 -13.80 -17.37 -16.99
C LYS A 139 -15.02 -16.99 -16.16
N LEU A 140 -14.82 -16.59 -14.89
CA LEU A 140 -15.90 -16.19 -13.98
C LEU A 140 -16.68 -14.98 -14.52
N LYS A 141 -16.01 -14.03 -15.18
CA LYS A 141 -16.68 -12.91 -15.82
C LYS A 141 -17.50 -13.37 -17.05
N LYS A 142 -16.95 -14.23 -17.90
CA LYS A 142 -17.65 -14.79 -19.06
C LYS A 142 -18.89 -15.60 -18.64
N GLU A 143 -18.82 -16.31 -17.54
CA GLU A 143 -19.93 -17.05 -16.92
C GLU A 143 -20.88 -16.17 -16.09
N LYS A 144 -20.62 -14.86 -15.98
CA LYS A 144 -21.41 -13.86 -15.22
C LYS A 144 -21.48 -14.13 -13.71
N LEU A 145 -20.52 -14.86 -13.18
CA LEU A 145 -20.36 -15.12 -11.74
C LEU A 145 -19.78 -13.92 -11.01
N ILE A 146 -19.02 -13.06 -11.72
CA ILE A 146 -18.58 -11.75 -11.28
C ILE A 146 -19.00 -10.68 -12.28
N ARG A 147 -19.29 -9.46 -11.79
CA ARG A 147 -19.85 -8.38 -12.62
C ARG A 147 -18.80 -7.70 -13.48
N ARG A 148 -17.59 -7.52 -12.96
CA ARG A 148 -16.46 -6.88 -13.64
C ARG A 148 -15.18 -7.65 -13.39
N PHE A 149 -14.21 -7.50 -14.27
CA PHE A 149 -12.88 -8.09 -14.07
C PHE A 149 -12.20 -7.42 -12.88
N PRO A 150 -11.75 -8.18 -11.88
CA PRO A 150 -11.32 -7.60 -10.61
C PRO A 150 -9.83 -7.24 -10.58
N ILE A 151 -9.00 -7.76 -11.50
CA ILE A 151 -7.55 -7.55 -11.50
C ILE A 151 -7.24 -6.24 -12.21
N PHE A 152 -6.43 -5.38 -11.58
CA PHE A 152 -6.09 -4.06 -12.09
C PHE A 152 -4.59 -3.89 -12.41
N ASP A 153 -3.75 -4.88 -12.11
CA ASP A 153 -2.34 -4.92 -12.48
C ASP A 153 -1.84 -6.35 -12.60
N MET A 154 -0.63 -6.53 -13.09
CA MET A 154 0.07 -7.82 -13.14
C MET A 154 0.98 -7.96 -11.92
N VAL A 155 1.42 -9.20 -11.64
CA VAL A 155 2.48 -9.46 -10.66
C VAL A 155 3.40 -10.55 -11.14
N SER A 156 4.69 -10.34 -10.95
CA SER A 156 5.77 -11.29 -11.26
C SER A 156 6.79 -11.31 -10.13
N ALA A 157 7.57 -12.37 -10.06
CA ALA A 157 8.61 -12.51 -9.05
C ALA A 157 9.84 -13.22 -9.62
N VAL A 158 11.01 -12.82 -9.13
CA VAL A 158 12.30 -13.39 -9.53
C VAL A 158 13.23 -13.51 -8.32
N SER A 159 14.14 -14.49 -8.35
CA SER A 159 15.27 -14.57 -7.43
C SER A 159 16.52 -13.96 -8.05
N VAL A 160 17.31 -13.28 -7.23
CA VAL A 160 18.64 -12.78 -7.59
C VAL A 160 19.59 -13.04 -6.44
N GLY A 161 20.88 -13.13 -6.70
CA GLY A 161 21.84 -13.36 -5.63
C GLY A 161 23.27 -13.03 -6.01
N ILE A 162 24.17 -13.15 -5.02
CA ILE A 162 25.62 -12.99 -5.20
C ILE A 162 26.28 -14.36 -4.95
N VAL A 163 26.86 -14.90 -5.99
CA VAL A 163 27.60 -16.17 -5.96
C VAL A 163 29.03 -15.90 -6.47
N GLU A 164 30.05 -16.25 -5.68
CA GLU A 164 31.47 -16.00 -6.04
C GLU A 164 31.71 -14.56 -6.49
N ASP A 165 31.14 -13.58 -5.75
CA ASP A 165 31.18 -12.14 -6.04
C ASP A 165 30.54 -11.71 -7.37
N GLN A 166 29.78 -12.56 -8.04
CA GLN A 166 29.02 -12.26 -9.25
C GLN A 166 27.54 -12.10 -8.95
N TYR A 167 26.91 -11.11 -9.56
CA TYR A 167 25.46 -10.91 -9.48
C TYR A 167 24.76 -11.82 -10.48
N ILE A 168 23.81 -12.61 -10.01
CA ILE A 168 23.11 -13.62 -10.82
C ILE A 168 21.61 -13.40 -10.75
N LEU A 169 20.99 -13.34 -11.93
CA LEU A 169 19.54 -13.30 -12.10
C LEU A 169 18.99 -14.72 -12.17
N ASP A 170 17.88 -14.99 -11.49
CA ASP A 170 17.13 -16.25 -11.53
C ASP A 170 17.98 -17.47 -11.18
N LEU A 171 18.26 -17.60 -9.88
CA LEU A 171 19.15 -18.63 -9.32
C LEU A 171 18.57 -20.04 -9.51
N CYS A 172 19.39 -20.98 -10.04
CA CYS A 172 19.11 -22.40 -9.91
C CYS A 172 19.49 -22.91 -8.52
N TYR A 173 19.16 -24.17 -8.19
CA TYR A 173 19.40 -24.72 -6.85
C TYR A 173 20.88 -24.70 -6.43
N GLU A 174 21.80 -25.00 -7.34
CA GLU A 174 23.25 -25.02 -7.05
C GLU A 174 23.73 -23.60 -6.72
N GLN A 175 23.26 -22.60 -7.46
CA GLN A 175 23.59 -21.19 -7.23
C GLN A 175 22.95 -20.66 -5.93
N ASP A 176 21.67 -20.96 -5.69
CA ASP A 176 20.91 -20.57 -4.49
C ASP A 176 21.57 -21.13 -3.22
N SER A 177 21.99 -22.42 -3.27
CA SER A 177 22.62 -23.09 -2.12
C SER A 177 24.05 -22.62 -1.81
N SER A 178 24.73 -21.96 -2.74
CA SER A 178 26.08 -21.40 -2.59
C SER A 178 26.11 -19.87 -2.58
N ALA A 179 24.94 -19.23 -2.60
CA ALA A 179 24.87 -17.79 -2.63
C ALA A 179 25.28 -17.17 -1.29
N HIS A 180 26.14 -16.15 -1.34
CA HIS A 180 26.46 -15.33 -0.18
C HIS A 180 25.31 -14.40 0.20
N VAL A 181 24.54 -13.97 -0.81
CA VAL A 181 23.32 -13.17 -0.67
C VAL A 181 22.26 -13.78 -1.55
N ASP A 182 21.08 -14.06 -0.99
CA ASP A 182 19.87 -14.45 -1.69
C ASP A 182 18.84 -13.32 -1.55
N MET A 183 18.20 -12.95 -2.66
CA MET A 183 17.13 -11.96 -2.68
C MET A 183 15.99 -12.44 -3.57
N ASN A 184 14.76 -12.35 -3.06
CA ASN A 184 13.55 -12.59 -3.81
C ASN A 184 12.75 -11.29 -3.92
N VAL A 185 12.39 -10.90 -5.13
CA VAL A 185 11.68 -9.66 -5.41
C VAL A 185 10.37 -9.95 -6.10
N VAL A 186 9.31 -9.32 -5.61
CA VAL A 186 7.96 -9.38 -6.19
C VAL A 186 7.58 -7.97 -6.64
N MET A 187 7.17 -7.83 -7.90
CA MET A 187 6.83 -6.53 -8.49
C MET A 187 5.52 -6.59 -9.25
N THR A 188 4.86 -5.43 -9.32
CA THR A 188 3.70 -5.23 -10.18
C THR A 188 4.11 -5.06 -11.64
N GLY A 189 3.16 -5.15 -12.56
CA GLY A 189 3.38 -4.90 -13.99
C GLY A 189 3.76 -3.46 -14.32
N GLN A 190 3.46 -2.52 -13.42
CA GLN A 190 3.83 -1.10 -13.53
C GLN A 190 5.21 -0.79 -12.94
N GLY A 191 5.85 -1.77 -12.30
CA GLY A 191 7.20 -1.64 -11.75
C GLY A 191 7.26 -1.26 -10.26
N ASP A 192 6.13 -1.31 -9.56
CA ASP A 192 6.08 -1.08 -8.12
C ASP A 192 6.46 -2.36 -7.35
N PHE A 193 7.15 -2.18 -6.22
CA PHE A 193 7.52 -3.31 -5.37
C PHE A 193 6.36 -3.75 -4.49
N VAL A 194 6.08 -5.06 -4.50
CA VAL A 194 5.12 -5.70 -3.60
C VAL A 194 5.83 -6.26 -2.37
N GLU A 195 6.98 -6.89 -2.60
CA GLU A 195 7.78 -7.45 -1.52
C GLU A 195 9.24 -7.63 -1.95
N ILE A 196 10.16 -7.39 -1.01
CA ILE A 196 11.58 -7.64 -1.16
C ILE A 196 12.01 -8.46 0.07
N GLN A 197 12.54 -9.66 -0.15
CA GLN A 197 13.14 -10.50 0.88
C GLN A 197 14.61 -10.67 0.52
N SER A 198 15.53 -10.30 1.40
CA SER A 198 16.97 -10.44 1.17
C SER A 198 17.66 -10.94 2.43
N THR A 199 18.55 -11.91 2.26
CA THR A 199 19.33 -12.53 3.35
C THR A 199 20.79 -12.58 2.96
N GLY A 200 21.65 -12.14 3.85
CA GLY A 200 23.10 -12.44 3.77
C GLY A 200 23.36 -13.76 4.48
N GLU A 201 23.45 -14.84 3.73
CA GLU A 201 23.56 -16.23 4.28
C GLU A 201 24.88 -16.46 5.00
N GLU A 202 26.00 -16.01 4.42
CA GLU A 202 27.33 -16.20 4.99
C GLU A 202 27.92 -14.91 5.56
N ARG A 203 27.57 -13.77 5.00
CA ARG A 203 28.10 -12.44 5.39
C ARG A 203 27.09 -11.33 5.13
N PRO A 204 27.15 -10.21 5.90
CA PRO A 204 26.36 -9.03 5.60
C PRO A 204 26.70 -8.48 4.21
N PHE A 205 25.74 -7.84 3.55
CA PHE A 205 25.93 -7.16 2.28
C PHE A 205 25.71 -5.65 2.38
N LYS A 206 26.32 -4.91 1.47
CA LYS A 206 26.31 -3.45 1.45
C LYS A 206 25.10 -2.93 0.68
N LEU A 207 24.79 -1.64 0.89
CA LEU A 207 23.72 -0.94 0.17
C LEU A 207 23.94 -0.93 -1.35
N GLU A 208 25.19 -0.76 -1.78
CA GLU A 208 25.54 -0.80 -3.20
C GLU A 208 25.20 -2.16 -3.82
N GLN A 209 25.51 -3.26 -3.13
CA GLN A 209 25.18 -4.62 -3.57
C GLN A 209 23.68 -4.86 -3.61
N PHE A 210 22.94 -4.32 -2.63
CA PHE A 210 21.48 -4.35 -2.62
C PHE A 210 20.89 -3.65 -3.85
N ASN A 211 21.38 -2.45 -4.19
CA ASN A 211 20.89 -1.69 -5.33
C ASN A 211 21.18 -2.39 -6.67
N GLU A 212 22.33 -3.02 -6.83
CA GLU A 212 22.68 -3.81 -8.02
C GLU A 212 21.75 -5.04 -8.17
N LEU A 213 21.53 -5.79 -7.08
CA LEU A 213 20.59 -6.90 -7.08
C LEU A 213 19.17 -6.44 -7.41
N LEU A 214 18.75 -5.30 -6.87
CA LEU A 214 17.44 -4.75 -7.11
C LEU A 214 17.23 -4.35 -8.57
N ALA A 215 18.22 -3.71 -9.19
CA ALA A 215 18.19 -3.35 -10.61
C ALA A 215 18.09 -4.61 -11.50
N LEU A 216 18.86 -5.65 -11.15
CA LEU A 216 18.84 -6.92 -11.86
C LEU A 216 17.47 -7.61 -11.74
N ALA A 217 16.87 -7.60 -10.54
CA ALA A 217 15.54 -8.13 -10.30
C ALA A 217 14.43 -7.37 -11.05
N GLN A 218 14.54 -6.04 -11.16
CA GLN A 218 13.59 -5.23 -11.93
C GLN A 218 13.59 -5.65 -13.41
N GLU A 219 14.75 -5.82 -14.00
CA GLU A 219 14.85 -6.28 -15.39
C GLU A 219 14.30 -7.70 -15.55
N GLY A 220 14.59 -8.61 -14.61
CA GLY A 220 14.04 -9.98 -14.60
C GLY A 220 12.51 -9.98 -14.51
N CYS A 221 11.93 -9.23 -13.58
CA CYS A 221 10.47 -9.10 -13.46
C CYS A 221 9.83 -8.50 -14.73
N ARG A 222 10.48 -7.51 -15.36
CA ARG A 222 10.00 -6.93 -16.62
C ARG A 222 9.92 -7.98 -17.74
N GLN A 223 10.94 -8.84 -17.88
CA GLN A 223 10.95 -9.91 -18.87
C GLN A 223 9.90 -10.98 -18.58
N ILE A 224 9.74 -11.38 -17.30
CA ILE A 224 8.70 -12.32 -16.87
C ILE A 224 7.31 -11.76 -17.15
N THR A 225 7.06 -10.49 -16.84
CA THR A 225 5.79 -9.81 -17.12
C THR A 225 5.50 -9.79 -18.63
N GLN A 226 6.50 -9.61 -19.46
CA GLN A 226 6.32 -9.68 -20.91
C GLN A 226 5.90 -11.09 -21.37
N ALA A 227 6.52 -12.14 -20.83
CA ALA A 227 6.12 -13.51 -21.13
C ALA A 227 4.71 -13.86 -20.61
N GLN A 228 4.30 -13.30 -19.46
CA GLN A 228 2.92 -13.44 -18.96
C GLN A 228 1.90 -12.77 -19.89
N LYS A 229 2.21 -11.61 -20.47
CA LYS A 229 1.34 -10.92 -21.45
C LYS A 229 1.05 -11.78 -22.66
N GLU A 230 2.04 -12.48 -23.19
CA GLU A 230 1.90 -13.37 -24.34
C GLU A 230 0.91 -14.52 -24.07
N VAL A 231 0.88 -15.02 -22.84
CA VAL A 231 -0.03 -16.10 -22.42
C VAL A 231 -1.45 -15.62 -22.20
N LEU A 232 -1.63 -14.44 -21.59
CA LEU A 232 -2.95 -13.88 -21.29
C LEU A 232 -3.70 -13.41 -22.54
N GLY A 233 -2.96 -12.97 -23.56
CA GLY A 233 -3.54 -12.44 -24.79
C GLY A 233 -4.23 -11.08 -24.64
N GLU A 234 -4.55 -10.46 -25.76
CA GLU A 234 -5.07 -9.09 -25.80
C GLU A 234 -6.39 -8.91 -25.04
N GLU A 235 -7.30 -9.89 -25.10
CA GLU A 235 -8.61 -9.79 -24.48
C GLU A 235 -8.53 -9.61 -22.95
N ILE A 236 -7.66 -10.36 -22.27
CA ILE A 236 -7.46 -10.24 -20.81
C ILE A 236 -6.63 -8.99 -20.50
N LEU A 237 -5.61 -8.70 -21.32
CA LEU A 237 -4.79 -7.51 -21.12
C LEU A 237 -5.58 -6.22 -21.25
N MET A 238 -6.54 -6.15 -22.18
CA MET A 238 -7.48 -5.02 -22.30
C MET A 238 -8.39 -4.86 -21.07
N GLN A 239 -8.64 -5.92 -20.31
CA GLN A 239 -9.40 -5.84 -19.07
C GLN A 239 -8.54 -5.36 -17.91
N ILE A 240 -7.25 -5.69 -17.89
CA ILE A 240 -6.28 -5.25 -16.89
C ILE A 240 -5.83 -3.81 -17.17
N TYR A 241 -5.48 -3.56 -18.44
CA TYR A 241 -5.01 -2.27 -18.96
C TYR A 241 -5.89 -1.84 -20.13
N PRO A 242 -7.12 -1.38 -19.90
CA PRO A 242 -7.99 -0.95 -20.96
C PRO A 242 -7.29 0.17 -21.76
N PRO A 243 -7.38 0.15 -23.12
CA PRO A 243 -6.75 1.16 -23.96
C PRO A 243 -7.17 2.56 -23.52
N GLN A 244 -6.20 3.49 -23.45
CA GLN A 244 -6.43 4.87 -22.98
C GLN A 244 -7.45 5.65 -23.85
N SER A 245 -7.89 5.10 -24.98
CA SER A 245 -9.00 5.61 -25.82
C SER A 245 -10.37 5.02 -25.44
N GLU A 246 -10.42 3.97 -24.58
CA GLU A 246 -11.65 3.36 -24.05
C GLU A 246 -11.69 3.26 -22.51
N VAL A 247 -10.58 3.40 -21.81
CA VAL A 247 -10.59 4.35 -20.74
C VAL A 247 -10.62 5.73 -21.49
N VAL A 248 -11.76 6.01 -21.94
CA VAL A 248 -12.40 6.99 -21.13
C VAL A 248 -12.13 6.43 -19.73
N LYS A 249 -11.00 6.86 -19.06
CA LYS A 249 -11.31 7.74 -17.97
C LYS A 249 -12.48 8.48 -18.59
N GLU A 250 -13.71 8.01 -18.31
CA GLU A 250 -14.54 9.05 -17.87
C GLU A 250 -13.58 9.71 -16.87
N LYS A 251 -12.80 10.65 -17.36
CA LYS A 251 -12.84 11.93 -16.73
C LYS A 251 -14.33 12.03 -16.71
N ARG A 252 -14.89 11.53 -15.61
CA ARG A 252 -16.15 12.05 -15.20
C ARG A 252 -15.73 13.48 -15.21
N VAL A 253 -16.06 14.14 -16.35
CA VAL A 253 -16.04 15.57 -16.40
C VAL A 253 -17.15 15.78 -15.41
N TYR A 254 -16.70 15.75 -14.15
CA TYR A 254 -17.58 16.05 -13.07
C TYR A 254 -17.94 17.47 -13.42
N ASP A 255 -19.19 17.65 -13.74
CA ASP A 255 -19.69 19.00 -13.91
C ASP A 255 -19.44 19.69 -12.58
N ASN A 256 -18.27 20.31 -12.46
CA ASN A 256 -17.90 21.08 -11.29
C ASN A 256 -18.45 22.50 -11.37
N SER A 257 -19.19 22.82 -12.44
CA SER A 257 -19.89 24.10 -12.59
C SER A 257 -20.79 24.41 -11.37
N PRO A 258 -21.46 23.41 -10.71
CA PRO A 258 -22.19 23.67 -9.48
C PRO A 258 -21.35 24.11 -8.28
N TYR A 259 -20.03 23.84 -8.33
CA TYR A 259 -19.10 24.14 -7.22
C TYR A 259 -18.18 25.32 -7.50
N GLN A 260 -18.32 25.97 -8.67
CA GLN A 260 -17.56 27.15 -9.06
C GLN A 260 -18.29 28.42 -8.65
N ASN A 261 -17.52 29.43 -8.20
CA ASN A 261 -18.01 30.78 -8.03
C ASN A 261 -18.08 31.52 -9.38
N GLU A 262 -18.52 32.77 -9.37
CA GLU A 262 -18.64 33.64 -10.56
C GLU A 262 -17.28 33.86 -11.28
N GLU A 263 -16.18 33.71 -10.55
CA GLU A 263 -14.80 33.85 -11.06
C GLU A 263 -14.24 32.52 -11.62
N GLY A 264 -15.04 31.43 -11.59
CA GLY A 264 -14.65 30.09 -12.07
C GLY A 264 -13.70 29.34 -11.11
N GLN A 265 -13.56 29.80 -9.85
CA GLN A 265 -12.80 29.09 -8.83
C GLN A 265 -13.69 28.07 -8.15
N ILE A 266 -13.12 26.89 -7.83
CA ILE A 266 -13.82 25.86 -7.07
C ILE A 266 -13.81 26.22 -5.59
N GLU A 267 -14.96 26.20 -4.95
CA GLU A 267 -15.09 26.56 -3.54
C GLU A 267 -15.05 25.32 -2.65
N PHE A 268 -14.10 25.30 -1.72
CA PHE A 268 -14.00 24.31 -0.64
C PHE A 268 -14.34 24.97 0.70
N VAL A 269 -15.15 24.31 1.51
CA VAL A 269 -15.42 24.73 2.90
C VAL A 269 -14.48 23.96 3.83
N ILE A 270 -13.68 24.68 4.63
CA ILE A 270 -12.80 24.03 5.59
C ILE A 270 -13.54 23.75 6.91
N ALA A 271 -13.62 22.46 7.27
CA ALA A 271 -14.22 21.98 8.52
C ALA A 271 -13.22 22.11 9.69
N SER A 272 -12.77 23.33 9.98
CA SER A 272 -11.86 23.62 11.08
C SER A 272 -12.04 25.04 11.57
N SER A 273 -11.96 25.26 12.88
CA SER A 273 -11.87 26.58 13.52
C SER A 273 -10.43 26.99 13.86
N ASN A 274 -9.46 26.09 13.67
CA ASN A 274 -8.06 26.35 13.98
C ASN A 274 -7.41 27.23 12.89
N ARG A 275 -7.14 28.49 13.20
CA ARG A 275 -6.57 29.47 12.28
C ARG A 275 -5.24 29.04 11.68
N HIS A 276 -4.35 28.43 12.46
CA HIS A 276 -3.05 27.97 11.97
C HIS A 276 -3.18 26.86 10.92
N LYS A 277 -4.12 25.94 11.12
CA LYS A 277 -4.42 24.90 10.12
C LYS A 277 -4.98 25.52 8.83
N ILE A 278 -5.89 26.46 8.97
CA ILE A 278 -6.53 27.15 7.81
C ILE A 278 -5.48 27.86 6.97
N GLU A 279 -4.58 28.64 7.60
CA GLU A 279 -3.52 29.39 6.92
C GLU A 279 -2.54 28.44 6.19
N GLU A 280 -2.10 27.34 6.84
CA GLU A 280 -1.23 26.34 6.20
C GLU A 280 -1.90 25.72 4.97
N ILE A 281 -3.18 25.37 5.04
CA ILE A 281 -3.94 24.77 3.95
C ILE A 281 -4.15 25.77 2.81
N GLN A 282 -4.51 27.00 3.13
CA GLN A 282 -4.76 28.06 2.15
C GLN A 282 -3.53 28.36 1.31
N ASN A 283 -2.37 28.52 1.94
CA ASN A 283 -1.09 28.78 1.25
C ASN A 283 -0.71 27.69 0.22
N ILE A 284 -1.16 26.45 0.43
CA ILE A 284 -0.88 25.33 -0.48
C ILE A 284 -1.93 25.28 -1.60
N LEU A 285 -3.20 25.57 -1.30
CA LEU A 285 -4.30 25.50 -2.27
C LEU A 285 -4.37 26.70 -3.22
N GLU A 286 -3.78 27.85 -2.88
CA GLU A 286 -3.75 29.05 -3.75
C GLU A 286 -3.28 28.77 -5.18
N LYS A 287 -2.42 27.75 -5.36
CA LYS A 287 -1.86 27.35 -6.67
C LYS A 287 -2.82 26.54 -7.54
N HIS A 288 -4.00 26.17 -7.01
CA HIS A 288 -4.90 25.20 -7.65
C HIS A 288 -6.25 25.76 -8.11
N ASN A 289 -6.40 27.10 -8.18
CA ASN A 289 -7.67 27.78 -8.52
C ASN A 289 -8.83 27.37 -7.58
N ILE A 290 -8.51 27.14 -6.30
CA ILE A 290 -9.46 26.75 -5.26
C ILE A 290 -9.58 27.92 -4.28
N ARG A 291 -10.83 28.34 -4.03
CA ARG A 291 -11.18 29.28 -2.98
C ARG A 291 -11.55 28.51 -1.71
N LEU A 292 -10.84 28.75 -0.63
CA LEU A 292 -11.14 28.17 0.67
C LEU A 292 -12.11 29.08 1.42
N LEU A 293 -13.25 28.54 1.83
CA LEU A 293 -14.27 29.19 2.65
C LEU A 293 -14.17 28.70 4.09
N SER A 294 -14.31 29.61 5.05
CA SER A 294 -14.44 29.26 6.46
C SER A 294 -15.87 28.78 6.79
N LEU A 295 -16.05 28.19 7.98
CA LEU A 295 -17.40 27.87 8.48
C LEU A 295 -18.28 29.09 8.60
N ALA A 296 -17.72 30.26 8.96
CA ALA A 296 -18.45 31.51 9.03
C ALA A 296 -18.96 31.98 7.65
N ASP A 297 -18.18 31.81 6.58
CA ASP A 297 -18.56 32.19 5.22
C ASP A 297 -19.79 31.45 4.70
N VAL A 298 -20.08 30.28 5.28
CA VAL A 298 -21.22 29.42 4.91
C VAL A 298 -22.32 29.38 6.00
N GLY A 299 -22.25 30.25 6.99
CA GLY A 299 -23.26 30.37 8.05
C GLY A 299 -23.21 29.24 9.10
N LEU A 300 -22.08 28.57 9.23
CA LEU A 300 -21.84 27.48 10.16
C LEU A 300 -20.88 27.86 11.30
N GLU A 301 -20.79 29.15 11.62
CA GLU A 301 -19.97 29.64 12.73
C GLU A 301 -20.38 29.00 14.05
N GLY A 302 -19.40 28.48 14.81
CA GLY A 302 -19.66 27.80 16.10
C GLY A 302 -20.13 26.33 15.97
N LEU A 303 -20.13 25.76 14.77
CA LEU A 303 -20.46 24.35 14.58
C LEU A 303 -19.46 23.46 15.34
N GLU A 304 -19.96 22.73 16.32
CA GLU A 304 -19.22 21.66 17.01
C GLU A 304 -19.53 20.33 16.34
N ILE A 305 -18.48 19.57 16.00
CA ILE A 305 -18.60 18.26 15.40
C ILE A 305 -17.96 17.24 16.34
N GLU A 306 -18.76 16.30 16.81
CA GLU A 306 -18.29 15.24 17.69
C GLU A 306 -17.39 14.26 16.91
N GLU A 307 -16.14 14.12 17.35
CA GLU A 307 -15.15 13.19 16.79
C GLU A 307 -15.27 11.83 17.48
N THR A 308 -16.13 10.97 16.93
CA THR A 308 -16.41 9.62 17.47
C THR A 308 -15.55 8.52 16.88
N GLY A 309 -14.71 8.86 15.90
CA GLY A 309 -13.80 7.92 15.23
C GLY A 309 -12.62 7.52 16.12
N THR A 310 -12.09 6.35 15.87
CA THR A 310 -10.92 5.78 16.53
C THR A 310 -9.62 6.00 15.75
N THR A 311 -9.73 6.51 14.53
CA THR A 311 -8.61 6.81 13.64
C THR A 311 -8.70 8.25 13.11
N PHE A 312 -7.55 8.79 12.68
CA PHE A 312 -7.51 10.11 12.02
C PHE A 312 -8.35 10.13 10.74
N GLU A 313 -8.38 9.02 10.00
CA GLU A 313 -9.16 8.86 8.78
C GLU A 313 -10.66 8.97 9.05
N GLU A 314 -11.14 8.31 10.08
CA GLU A 314 -12.55 8.35 10.49
C GLU A 314 -12.95 9.76 10.94
N ASN A 315 -12.18 10.39 11.83
CA ASN A 315 -12.48 11.72 12.33
C ASN A 315 -12.44 12.80 11.24
N ALA A 316 -11.43 12.75 10.35
CA ALA A 316 -11.36 13.67 9.22
C ALA A 316 -12.60 13.53 8.32
N MET A 317 -13.03 12.30 8.02
CA MET A 317 -14.19 12.06 7.17
C MET A 317 -15.51 12.45 7.85
N ILE A 318 -15.68 12.19 9.14
CA ILE A 318 -16.85 12.65 9.92
C ILE A 318 -16.99 14.16 9.81
N LYS A 319 -15.90 14.91 10.02
CA LYS A 319 -15.88 16.37 9.91
C LYS A 319 -16.23 16.85 8.50
N ALA A 320 -15.60 16.28 7.48
CA ALA A 320 -15.83 16.66 6.09
C ALA A 320 -17.28 16.40 5.67
N LYS A 321 -17.82 15.23 5.95
CA LYS A 321 -19.23 14.88 5.62
C LYS A 321 -20.21 15.80 6.31
N ARG A 322 -20.01 16.06 7.59
CA ARG A 322 -20.94 16.91 8.34
C ARG A 322 -21.01 18.33 7.78
N VAL A 323 -19.85 18.92 7.43
CA VAL A 323 -19.82 20.26 6.84
C VAL A 323 -20.37 20.24 5.41
N MET A 324 -20.07 19.23 4.63
CA MET A 324 -20.62 19.05 3.27
C MET A 324 -22.15 18.95 3.29
N GLU A 325 -22.71 18.14 4.19
CA GLU A 325 -24.17 17.99 4.34
C GLU A 325 -24.88 19.30 4.70
N LEU A 326 -24.27 20.08 5.59
CA LEU A 326 -24.86 21.34 6.05
C LEU A 326 -24.67 22.50 5.07
N SER A 327 -23.53 22.56 4.38
CA SER A 327 -23.21 23.65 3.46
C SER A 327 -23.67 23.42 2.03
N GLY A 328 -23.90 22.14 1.64
CA GLY A 328 -24.13 21.77 0.25
C GLY A 328 -22.93 21.98 -0.68
N LYS A 329 -21.75 22.26 -0.14
CA LYS A 329 -20.50 22.54 -0.87
C LYS A 329 -19.48 21.42 -0.63
N ILE A 330 -18.43 21.39 -1.46
CA ILE A 330 -17.29 20.49 -1.20
C ILE A 330 -16.67 20.87 0.14
N ALA A 331 -16.52 19.91 1.04
CA ALA A 331 -15.91 20.14 2.34
C ALA A 331 -14.55 19.45 2.45
N LEU A 332 -13.60 20.19 3.06
CA LEU A 332 -12.26 19.72 3.39
C LEU A 332 -12.11 19.69 4.90
N ALA A 333 -11.62 18.59 5.45
CA ALA A 333 -11.29 18.49 6.87
C ALA A 333 -9.86 17.98 7.06
N ASP A 334 -9.19 18.44 8.11
CA ASP A 334 -7.91 17.93 8.59
C ASP A 334 -8.11 17.31 9.97
N ASP A 335 -7.68 16.05 10.12
CA ASP A 335 -7.47 15.46 11.41
C ASP A 335 -6.00 15.06 11.55
N SER A 336 -5.38 15.51 12.65
CA SER A 336 -3.94 15.39 12.80
C SER A 336 -3.53 15.29 14.26
N GLY A 337 -2.45 14.55 14.51
CA GLY A 337 -1.92 14.38 15.85
C GLY A 337 -0.53 13.80 15.87
N LEU A 338 0.00 13.72 17.08
CA LEU A 338 1.29 13.12 17.41
C LEU A 338 1.08 11.67 17.84
N VAL A 339 1.91 10.78 17.33
CA VAL A 339 1.96 9.36 17.70
C VAL A 339 3.35 9.09 18.24
N VAL A 340 3.47 8.60 19.49
CA VAL A 340 4.75 8.32 20.15
C VAL A 340 4.86 6.83 20.44
N ASP A 341 5.91 6.20 19.94
CA ASP A 341 6.05 4.73 20.00
C ASP A 341 6.23 4.21 21.43
N ALA A 342 7.01 4.91 22.26
CA ALA A 342 7.20 4.56 23.66
C ALA A 342 5.94 4.70 24.54
N LEU A 343 4.87 5.28 24.01
CA LEU A 343 3.57 5.46 24.67
C LEU A 343 2.46 4.68 23.94
N ASP A 344 2.80 3.59 23.27
CA ASP A 344 1.85 2.74 22.52
C ASP A 344 0.97 3.53 21.54
N GLY A 345 1.51 4.60 20.96
CA GLY A 345 0.85 5.46 20.00
C GLY A 345 0.13 6.68 20.59
N GLU A 346 0.08 6.84 21.90
CA GLU A 346 -0.46 8.06 22.52
C GLU A 346 0.42 9.30 22.19
N PRO A 347 -0.18 10.49 22.11
CA PRO A 347 -1.59 10.85 22.31
C PRO A 347 -2.52 10.48 21.14
N GLY A 348 -2.04 10.17 19.94
CA GLY A 348 -2.85 9.72 18.81
C GLY A 348 -3.98 10.71 18.46
N VAL A 349 -5.19 10.21 18.25
CA VAL A 349 -6.40 11.02 17.94
C VAL A 349 -6.81 11.97 19.07
N TYR A 350 -6.26 11.78 20.28
CA TYR A 350 -6.50 12.64 21.44
C TYR A 350 -5.48 13.77 21.57
N SER A 351 -4.63 14.00 20.55
CA SER A 351 -3.52 14.96 20.63
C SER A 351 -3.92 16.36 21.11
N ALA A 352 -5.05 16.88 20.65
CA ALA A 352 -5.51 18.22 21.06
C ALA A 352 -5.97 18.28 22.52
N ARG A 353 -6.47 17.17 23.07
CA ARG A 353 -7.06 17.07 24.42
C ARG A 353 -6.33 16.06 25.33
N TYR A 354 -5.05 15.84 25.09
CA TYR A 354 -4.27 14.82 25.80
C TYR A 354 -4.22 15.05 27.32
N ALA A 355 -4.11 16.30 27.76
CA ALA A 355 -4.16 16.68 29.17
C ALA A 355 -5.58 17.05 29.67
N GLY A 356 -6.63 16.65 28.95
CA GLY A 356 -8.02 16.91 29.30
C GLY A 356 -8.71 17.96 28.41
N GLU A 357 -9.97 18.28 28.72
CA GLU A 357 -10.74 19.27 28.00
C GLU A 357 -10.12 20.67 28.09
N GLY A 358 -10.17 21.45 27.01
CA GLY A 358 -9.69 22.83 26.95
C GLY A 358 -8.54 23.08 25.97
N CYS A 359 -8.00 22.05 25.30
CA CYS A 359 -6.99 22.17 24.23
C CYS A 359 -5.80 23.07 24.56
N ASP A 360 -5.18 22.87 25.76
CA ASP A 360 -4.06 23.67 26.25
C ASP A 360 -2.73 22.99 25.84
N ASP A 361 -2.07 23.55 24.83
CA ASP A 361 -0.80 23.03 24.30
C ASP A 361 0.29 22.90 25.38
N HIS A 362 0.35 23.85 26.32
CA HIS A 362 1.35 23.80 27.38
C HIS A 362 1.10 22.64 28.36
N ARG A 363 -0.15 22.37 28.70
CA ARG A 363 -0.52 21.21 29.55
C ARG A 363 -0.26 19.91 28.82
N ASN A 364 -0.59 19.83 27.53
CA ASN A 364 -0.33 18.66 26.71
C ASN A 364 1.18 18.36 26.63
N ASN A 365 2.00 19.38 26.36
CA ASN A 365 3.46 19.26 26.33
C ASN A 365 4.04 18.83 27.66
N LYS A 366 3.54 19.40 28.78
CA LYS A 366 3.96 19.02 30.12
C LYS A 366 3.63 17.56 30.43
N LEU A 367 2.43 17.11 30.10
CA LEU A 367 2.02 15.70 30.29
C LEU A 367 2.88 14.75 29.45
N LEU A 368 3.11 15.10 28.19
CA LEU A 368 3.96 14.30 27.31
C LEU A 368 5.37 14.14 27.85
N LYS A 369 5.98 15.23 28.34
CA LYS A 369 7.31 15.18 28.97
C LYS A 369 7.31 14.32 30.24
N GLN A 370 6.25 14.39 31.06
CA GLN A 370 6.13 13.56 32.24
C GLN A 370 6.06 12.07 31.92
N ASN A 371 5.26 11.69 30.94
CA ASN A 371 5.10 10.30 30.51
C ASN A 371 6.39 9.74 29.88
N LEU A 372 7.21 10.59 29.29
CA LEU A 372 8.49 10.20 28.68
C LEU A 372 9.70 10.37 29.62
N MET A 373 9.51 10.72 30.90
CA MET A 373 10.61 11.08 31.81
C MET A 373 11.67 9.98 31.98
N SER A 374 11.23 8.71 31.99
CA SER A 374 12.11 7.54 32.10
C SER A 374 12.56 6.93 30.77
N VAL A 375 12.12 7.47 29.66
CA VAL A 375 12.42 6.94 28.32
C VAL A 375 13.72 7.56 27.82
N PRO A 376 14.75 6.77 27.41
CA PRO A 376 15.97 7.28 26.78
C PRO A 376 15.66 8.01 25.46
N PHE A 377 16.55 8.91 25.05
CA PHE A 377 16.30 9.71 23.83
C PHE A 377 16.11 8.83 22.58
N GLU A 378 16.91 7.79 22.44
CA GLU A 378 16.90 6.88 21.30
C GLU A 378 15.59 6.11 21.15
N GLU A 379 14.80 5.99 22.22
CA GLU A 379 13.52 5.30 22.27
C GLU A 379 12.32 6.26 22.16
N ARG A 380 12.56 7.59 22.08
CA ARG A 380 11.52 8.62 21.95
C ARG A 380 11.07 8.83 20.51
N THR A 381 11.06 7.76 19.71
CA THR A 381 10.58 7.84 18.32
C THR A 381 9.11 8.22 18.28
N ALA A 382 8.80 9.12 17.35
CA ALA A 382 7.45 9.66 17.21
C ALA A 382 7.20 10.07 15.77
N ARG A 383 5.93 10.26 15.42
CA ARG A 383 5.54 10.83 14.13
C ARG A 383 4.33 11.75 14.27
N PHE A 384 4.35 12.83 13.53
CA PHE A 384 3.14 13.56 13.25
C PHE A 384 2.39 12.93 12.08
N VAL A 385 1.09 12.76 12.24
CA VAL A 385 0.17 12.26 11.21
C VAL A 385 -0.85 13.36 10.88
N SER A 386 -1.15 13.57 9.61
CA SER A 386 -2.29 14.37 9.16
C SER A 386 -3.04 13.59 8.11
N VAL A 387 -4.35 13.58 8.21
CA VAL A 387 -5.27 13.05 7.21
C VAL A 387 -6.18 14.18 6.74
N ILE A 388 -6.10 14.49 5.45
CA ILE A 388 -7.02 15.41 4.78
C ILE A 388 -8.15 14.60 4.18
N ALA A 389 -9.38 14.90 4.55
CA ALA A 389 -10.58 14.33 3.95
C ALA A 389 -11.26 15.34 3.03
N LEU A 390 -11.75 14.88 1.88
CA LEU A 390 -12.64 15.60 1.00
C LEU A 390 -13.99 14.87 0.92
N ALA A 391 -15.09 15.60 1.06
CA ALA A 391 -16.43 15.11 0.85
C ALA A 391 -17.16 16.01 -0.17
N PHE A 392 -17.75 15.38 -1.19
CA PHE A 392 -18.46 16.06 -2.27
C PHE A 392 -19.97 15.81 -2.16
N PRO A 393 -20.82 16.78 -2.49
CA PRO A 393 -22.28 16.61 -2.46
C PRO A 393 -22.81 15.52 -3.41
N ASP A 394 -22.03 15.16 -4.42
CA ASP A 394 -22.36 14.08 -5.37
C ASP A 394 -21.94 12.68 -4.87
N GLY A 395 -21.45 12.57 -3.63
CA GLY A 395 -21.06 11.30 -2.99
C GLY A 395 -19.62 10.89 -3.24
N ARG A 396 -18.81 11.68 -3.95
CA ARG A 396 -17.36 11.44 -4.02
C ARG A 396 -16.71 11.69 -2.67
N GLU A 397 -15.67 10.92 -2.36
CA GLU A 397 -14.89 11.05 -1.14
C GLU A 397 -13.40 10.85 -1.43
N GLY A 398 -12.53 11.52 -0.68
CA GLY A 398 -11.09 11.36 -0.77
C GLY A 398 -10.42 11.42 0.60
N LEU A 399 -9.42 10.57 0.83
CA LEU A 399 -8.58 10.58 2.02
C LEU A 399 -7.11 10.64 1.61
N TYR A 400 -6.37 11.59 2.20
CA TYR A 400 -4.97 11.85 1.86
C TYR A 400 -4.16 11.94 3.13
N LYS A 401 -3.23 10.99 3.32
CA LYS A 401 -2.42 10.88 4.53
C LYS A 401 -1.01 11.41 4.29
N GLY A 402 -0.50 12.15 5.27
CA GLY A 402 0.89 12.57 5.33
C GLY A 402 1.47 12.30 6.71
N ILE A 403 2.72 11.81 6.74
CA ILE A 403 3.43 11.45 7.95
C ILE A 403 4.77 12.17 7.97
N CYS A 404 5.16 12.70 9.13
CA CYS A 404 6.49 13.22 9.37
C CYS A 404 7.10 12.49 10.56
N GLU A 405 8.08 11.63 10.29
CA GLU A 405 8.82 10.91 11.34
C GLU A 405 9.78 11.84 12.06
N GLY A 406 10.03 11.55 13.35
CA GLY A 406 10.91 12.32 14.20
C GLY A 406 11.07 11.73 15.58
N MET A 407 11.49 12.58 16.51
CA MET A 407 11.74 12.22 17.91
C MET A 407 11.22 13.30 18.85
N ILE A 408 10.93 12.93 20.11
CA ILE A 408 10.51 13.88 21.13
C ILE A 408 11.72 14.31 21.96
N GLY A 409 12.03 15.62 21.93
CA GLY A 409 13.09 16.22 22.73
C GLY A 409 12.79 16.23 24.23
N PHE A 410 13.82 16.48 25.02
CA PHE A 410 13.67 16.59 26.49
C PHE A 410 13.06 17.94 26.92
N ASN A 411 13.36 18.99 26.17
CA ASN A 411 12.96 20.35 26.48
C ASN A 411 12.23 20.98 25.33
N GLU A 412 11.30 21.87 25.64
CA GLU A 412 10.65 22.72 24.66
C GLU A 412 11.66 23.73 24.11
N MET A 413 11.77 23.81 22.79
CA MET A 413 12.71 24.71 22.09
C MET A 413 12.02 25.38 20.91
N GLY A 414 12.22 26.69 20.76
CA GLY A 414 11.62 27.52 19.71
C GLY A 414 10.25 28.09 20.07
N ASP A 415 9.84 29.10 19.31
CA ASP A 415 8.64 29.92 19.60
C ASP A 415 7.64 29.90 18.43
N HIS A 416 7.95 29.17 17.35
CA HIS A 416 7.06 29.05 16.19
C HIS A 416 6.13 27.84 16.30
N GLY A 417 5.03 27.88 15.53
CA GLY A 417 4.11 26.76 15.43
C GLY A 417 3.12 26.66 16.60
N PHE A 418 2.62 25.44 16.85
CA PHE A 418 1.61 25.15 17.87
C PHE A 418 1.67 23.68 18.30
N GLY A 419 0.90 23.33 19.33
CA GLY A 419 0.82 21.96 19.82
C GLY A 419 2.17 21.44 20.34
N TYR A 420 2.59 20.30 19.82
CA TYR A 420 3.84 19.63 20.21
C TYR A 420 5.07 20.06 19.40
N ASP A 421 4.96 21.08 18.54
CA ASP A 421 6.08 21.60 17.72
C ASP A 421 7.35 21.92 18.52
N PRO A 422 7.26 22.49 19.77
CA PRO A 422 8.46 22.76 20.58
C PRO A 422 9.22 21.52 21.04
N LEU A 423 8.60 20.35 21.04
CA LEU A 423 9.21 19.08 21.48
C LEU A 423 9.57 18.17 20.33
N PHE A 424 8.97 18.33 19.15
CA PHE A 424 9.15 17.42 18.03
C PHE A 424 10.32 17.80 17.14
N ILE A 425 11.30 16.91 17.04
CA ILE A 425 12.49 17.03 16.19
C ILE A 425 12.30 16.12 14.98
N PRO A 426 12.07 16.66 13.77
CA PRO A 426 11.86 15.84 12.57
C PRO A 426 13.14 15.08 12.20
N LEU A 427 12.97 13.88 11.65
CA LEU A 427 14.09 13.03 11.24
C LEU A 427 15.00 13.76 10.24
N GLY A 428 16.30 13.75 10.51
CA GLY A 428 17.32 14.45 9.71
C GLY A 428 17.49 15.93 10.06
N SER A 429 16.88 16.41 11.15
CA SER A 429 17.08 17.78 11.69
C SER A 429 17.63 17.70 13.11
N ASP A 430 18.38 18.73 13.49
CA ASP A 430 18.81 19.00 14.87
C ASP A 430 17.93 20.04 15.57
N LYS A 431 16.91 20.56 14.87
CA LYS A 431 15.98 21.58 15.33
C LYS A 431 14.58 21.00 15.52
N THR A 432 13.86 21.53 16.52
CA THR A 432 12.44 21.24 16.66
C THR A 432 11.62 21.96 15.59
N PHE A 433 10.37 21.53 15.35
CA PHE A 433 9.47 22.26 14.45
C PHE A 433 9.25 23.72 14.85
N ALA A 434 9.25 24.02 16.16
CA ALA A 434 9.12 25.38 16.64
C ALA A 434 10.39 26.25 16.45
N GLN A 435 11.51 25.67 16.11
CA GLN A 435 12.75 26.39 15.75
C GLN A 435 12.89 26.60 14.25
N LEU A 436 12.05 25.96 13.43
CA LEU A 436 12.06 26.11 11.98
C LEU A 436 11.20 27.32 11.58
N LEU A 437 11.61 28.00 10.50
CA LEU A 437 10.74 28.99 9.87
C LEU A 437 9.51 28.33 9.26
N PRO A 438 8.34 29.02 9.18
CA PRO A 438 7.12 28.45 8.61
C PRO A 438 7.32 27.84 7.22
N GLU A 439 8.14 28.47 6.37
CA GLU A 439 8.45 27.95 5.03
C GLU A 439 9.25 26.66 5.04
N GLU A 440 10.18 26.48 6.00
CA GLU A 440 10.97 25.27 6.17
C GLU A 440 10.07 24.14 6.67
N LYS A 441 9.24 24.40 7.68
CA LYS A 441 8.25 23.45 8.21
C LYS A 441 7.27 23.01 7.12
N ASN A 442 6.76 23.94 6.29
CA ASN A 442 5.82 23.66 5.20
C ASN A 442 6.41 22.82 4.06
N ARG A 443 7.73 22.61 4.00
CA ARG A 443 8.35 21.69 3.02
C ARG A 443 8.36 20.24 3.48
N MET A 444 8.34 19.98 4.80
CA MET A 444 8.54 18.65 5.35
C MET A 444 7.44 18.14 6.28
N SER A 445 6.53 19.02 6.71
CA SER A 445 5.51 18.65 7.69
C SER A 445 4.52 17.58 7.18
N HIS A 446 3.91 16.86 8.11
CA HIS A 446 2.86 15.88 7.85
C HIS A 446 1.72 16.46 7.01
N ARG A 447 1.23 17.66 7.36
CA ARG A 447 0.15 18.35 6.63
C ARG A 447 0.57 18.73 5.22
N ALA A 448 1.77 19.26 5.03
CA ALA A 448 2.30 19.55 3.70
C ALA A 448 2.39 18.31 2.82
N ARG A 449 2.79 17.17 3.39
CA ARG A 449 2.82 15.88 2.68
C ARG A 449 1.42 15.40 2.31
N ALA A 450 0.45 15.47 3.23
CA ALA A 450 -0.94 15.11 2.95
C ALA A 450 -1.54 15.98 1.83
N LEU A 451 -1.35 17.29 1.92
CA LEU A 451 -1.83 18.25 0.91
C LEU A 451 -1.14 18.07 -0.45
N LYS A 452 0.16 17.72 -0.47
CA LYS A 452 0.88 17.39 -1.71
C LYS A 452 0.32 16.13 -2.38
N VAL A 453 -0.05 15.12 -1.61
CA VAL A 453 -0.71 13.91 -2.12
C VAL A 453 -2.09 14.27 -2.67
N MET A 454 -2.88 15.04 -1.93
CA MET A 454 -4.18 15.52 -2.36
C MET A 454 -4.08 16.34 -3.66
N SER A 455 -3.17 17.31 -3.72
CA SER A 455 -3.01 18.21 -4.87
C SER A 455 -2.66 17.48 -6.17
N LYS A 456 -1.86 16.42 -6.10
CA LYS A 456 -1.58 15.56 -7.26
C LYS A 456 -2.82 14.82 -7.77
N LYS A 457 -3.74 14.48 -6.88
CA LYS A 457 -4.97 13.76 -7.21
C LYS A 457 -6.18 14.67 -7.47
N LEU A 458 -6.07 15.96 -7.14
CA LEU A 458 -7.16 16.93 -7.39
C LEU A 458 -7.56 17.00 -8.87
N THR A 459 -6.59 16.94 -9.80
CA THR A 459 -6.86 16.88 -11.25
C THR A 459 -7.58 15.61 -11.71
N GLU A 460 -7.62 14.56 -10.88
CA GLU A 460 -8.34 13.33 -11.15
C GLU A 460 -9.74 13.33 -10.53
N ILE A 461 -9.97 14.18 -9.52
CA ILE A 461 -11.20 14.25 -8.73
C ILE A 461 -12.04 15.46 -9.15
N LEU A 462 -11.40 16.52 -9.61
CA LEU A 462 -12.00 17.71 -10.20
C LEU A 462 -11.97 17.62 -11.73
#